data_0ea0a31746373ca962d1c677dc065c45
#
_entry.id   0ea0a31746373ca962d1c677dc065c45
#
_cell.length_a   1.000
_cell.length_b   1.000
_cell.length_c   1.000
_cell.angle_alpha   90.00
_cell.angle_beta   90.00
_cell.angle_gamma   90.00
#
_symmetry.space_group_name_H-M   'P 1'
#
loop_
_entity.id
_entity.type
_entity.pdbx_description
1 polymer ?
#
loop_
_entity_poly.entity_id
_entity_poly.type
_entity_poly.pdbx_seq_one_letter_code
_entity_poly.pdbx_strand_id
1 'polypeptide(L)'
;MVNMDSDLRNRVIRPTQRIFTGRVVRFMDGYTREVRIGQPVLVAVLTAASVAGLLVLLVRAALSHGGGGTRRTWKDLKKGPEFLVTPVRLRDDNGQLYEVELHGHLAQSAVHPSDWVQLTLRPQDVDLPPRIERIVNLTTAQVLTPRTATVWSHLGPPLLIQAVLGAVLVLLVAAAVVLT
;
A
#
# COMPACT_ATOMS: atom_id res chain seq x y z
N MET A 1 -35.05 -20.05 26.90
CA MET A 1 -33.74 -19.72 27.46
C MET A 1 -32.82 -19.62 26.28
N VAL A 2 -32.61 -18.43 25.73
CA VAL A 2 -31.73 -18.19 24.55
C VAL A 2 -30.31 -18.43 25.04
N ASN A 3 -29.60 -19.27 24.36
CA ASN A 3 -28.25 -19.71 24.72
C ASN A 3 -27.25 -18.55 24.49
N MET A 4 -27.13 -17.67 25.49
CA MET A 4 -26.32 -16.45 25.47
C MET A 4 -24.84 -16.75 25.18
N ASP A 5 -24.40 -17.98 25.45
CA ASP A 5 -23.04 -18.45 25.20
C ASP A 5 -22.76 -18.71 23.70
N SER A 6 -23.79 -19.14 22.94
CA SER A 6 -23.67 -19.32 21.49
C SER A 6 -23.64 -17.99 20.73
N ASP A 7 -24.32 -16.98 21.25
CA ASP A 7 -24.39 -15.66 20.61
C ASP A 7 -23.09 -14.87 20.79
N LEU A 8 -22.41 -15.04 21.93
CA LEU A 8 -21.10 -14.46 22.17
C LEU A 8 -20.00 -15.09 21.29
N ARG A 9 -20.07 -16.40 21.03
CA ARG A 9 -19.11 -17.11 20.17
C ARG A 9 -19.21 -16.72 18.70
N ASN A 10 -20.35 -16.24 18.25
CA ASN A 10 -20.57 -15.79 16.89
C ASN A 10 -20.26 -14.30 16.69
N ARG A 11 -19.97 -13.58 17.77
CA ARG A 11 -19.60 -12.16 17.70
C ARG A 11 -18.21 -12.03 17.10
N VAL A 12 -18.12 -11.37 15.97
CA VAL A 12 -16.84 -11.08 15.31
C VAL A 12 -16.11 -10.02 16.11
N ILE A 13 -14.89 -10.34 16.55
CA ILE A 13 -14.03 -9.45 17.33
C ILE A 13 -12.85 -8.99 16.46
N ARG A 14 -12.31 -7.84 16.80
CA ARG A 14 -11.06 -7.32 16.20
C ARG A 14 -9.90 -7.73 17.09
N PRO A 15 -8.88 -8.44 16.55
CA PRO A 15 -7.72 -8.80 17.35
C PRO A 15 -6.92 -7.54 17.70
N THR A 16 -6.57 -7.41 18.98
CA THR A 16 -5.73 -6.33 19.50
C THR A 16 -4.25 -6.71 19.53
N GLN A 17 -3.95 -7.99 19.43
CA GLN A 17 -2.60 -8.53 19.48
C GLN A 17 -1.91 -8.37 18.13
N ARG A 18 -0.59 -8.12 18.17
CA ARG A 18 0.23 -8.00 16.96
C ARG A 18 0.41 -9.34 16.23
N ILE A 19 0.44 -10.43 16.96
CA ILE A 19 0.56 -11.78 16.42
C ILE A 19 -0.73 -12.53 16.80
N PHE A 20 -1.37 -13.08 15.78
CA PHE A 20 -2.61 -13.83 15.92
C PHE A 20 -2.45 -15.19 15.23
N THR A 21 -2.83 -16.26 15.91
CA THR A 21 -2.85 -17.61 15.35
C THR A 21 -4.28 -18.10 15.31
N GLY A 22 -4.69 -18.68 14.20
CA GLY A 22 -6.04 -19.19 14.06
C GLY A 22 -6.27 -19.88 12.72
N ARG A 23 -7.46 -20.42 12.55
CA ARG A 23 -7.89 -21.11 11.36
C ARG A 23 -8.63 -20.16 10.43
N VAL A 24 -8.31 -20.16 9.14
CA VAL A 24 -9.04 -19.39 8.14
C VAL A 24 -10.42 -19.99 7.94
N VAL A 25 -11.47 -19.21 8.19
CA VAL A 25 -12.85 -19.62 7.98
C VAL A 25 -13.28 -19.30 6.54
N ARG A 26 -13.12 -18.05 6.12
CA ARG A 26 -13.46 -17.62 4.77
C ARG A 26 -12.83 -16.28 4.42
N PHE A 27 -12.65 -16.05 3.14
CA PHE A 27 -12.43 -14.75 2.56
C PHE A 27 -13.79 -14.13 2.21
N MET A 28 -13.96 -12.87 2.53
CA MET A 28 -15.17 -12.13 2.18
C MET A 28 -14.96 -11.39 0.86
N ASP A 29 -16.04 -10.81 0.33
CA ASP A 29 -15.95 -10.01 -0.90
C ASP A 29 -15.00 -8.83 -0.69
N GLY A 30 -14.04 -8.73 -1.62
CA GLY A 30 -13.06 -7.66 -1.60
C GLY A 30 -13.66 -6.35 -2.08
N TYR A 31 -13.15 -5.25 -1.56
CA TYR A 31 -13.46 -3.91 -2.01
C TYR A 31 -12.20 -3.11 -2.30
N THR A 32 -12.30 -2.10 -3.15
CA THR A 32 -11.17 -1.26 -3.49
C THR A 32 -11.06 -0.08 -2.53
N ARG A 33 -9.84 0.23 -2.11
CA ARG A 33 -9.50 1.41 -1.32
C ARG A 33 -8.38 2.18 -2.01
N GLU A 34 -8.47 3.49 -2.01
CA GLU A 34 -7.42 4.36 -2.56
C GLU A 34 -6.38 4.71 -1.48
N VAL A 35 -5.11 4.71 -1.87
CA VAL A 35 -4.06 5.29 -1.03
C VAL A 35 -4.17 6.80 -1.08
N ARG A 36 -4.42 7.45 0.05
CA ARG A 36 -4.37 8.91 0.10
C ARG A 36 -2.91 9.36 0.09
N ILE A 37 -2.50 9.98 -1.01
CA ILE A 37 -1.19 10.60 -1.10
C ILE A 37 -1.29 11.98 -0.45
N GLY A 38 -0.44 12.24 0.55
CA GLY A 38 -0.38 13.56 1.18
C GLY A 38 -0.04 14.64 0.15
N GLN A 39 -0.86 15.68 0.07
CA GLN A 39 -0.66 16.79 -0.86
C GLN A 39 0.77 17.37 -0.83
N PRO A 40 1.42 17.58 0.33
CA PRO A 40 2.75 18.15 0.37
C PRO A 40 3.80 17.27 -0.33
N VAL A 41 3.71 15.94 -0.21
CA VAL A 41 4.63 15.01 -0.87
C VAL A 41 4.46 15.06 -2.38
N LEU A 42 3.21 15.07 -2.85
CA LEU A 42 2.92 15.15 -4.29
C LEU A 42 3.41 16.48 -4.88
N VAL A 43 3.18 17.59 -4.20
CA VAL A 43 3.65 18.91 -4.61
C VAL A 43 5.18 18.94 -4.68
N ALA A 44 5.88 18.47 -3.64
CA ALA A 44 7.34 18.45 -3.61
C ALA A 44 7.94 17.62 -4.77
N VAL A 45 7.42 16.41 -4.99
CA VAL A 45 7.90 15.54 -6.10
C VAL A 45 7.65 16.18 -7.46
N LEU A 46 6.48 16.76 -7.68
CA LEU A 46 6.13 17.36 -8.95
C LEU A 46 6.88 18.67 -9.22
N THR A 47 7.11 19.49 -8.18
CA THR A 47 7.91 20.70 -8.32
C THR A 47 9.35 20.35 -8.69
N ALA A 48 9.97 19.41 -7.98
CA ALA A 48 11.32 18.93 -8.28
C ALA A 48 11.42 18.32 -9.70
N ALA A 49 10.45 17.49 -10.09
CA ALA A 49 10.40 16.90 -11.42
C ALA A 49 10.19 17.95 -12.53
N SER A 50 9.45 19.04 -12.26
CA SER A 50 9.23 20.13 -13.20
C SER A 50 10.51 20.91 -13.49
N VAL A 51 11.35 21.15 -12.50
CA VAL A 51 12.66 21.81 -12.67
C VAL A 51 13.54 20.98 -13.61
N ALA A 52 13.66 19.66 -13.35
CA ALA A 52 14.40 18.77 -14.23
C ALA A 52 13.81 18.72 -15.64
N GLY A 53 12.48 18.70 -15.75
CA GLY A 53 11.76 18.71 -17.03
C GLY A 53 12.03 19.96 -17.87
N LEU A 54 12.11 21.14 -17.25
CA LEU A 54 12.45 22.40 -17.92
C LEU A 54 13.87 22.35 -18.49
N LEU A 55 14.84 21.82 -17.74
CA LEU A 55 16.21 21.68 -18.22
C LEU A 55 16.32 20.72 -19.40
N VAL A 56 15.67 19.55 -19.30
CA VAL A 56 15.62 18.61 -20.41
C VAL A 56 14.99 19.26 -21.64
N LEU A 57 13.99 20.13 -21.46
CA LEU A 57 13.34 20.85 -22.56
C LEU A 57 14.28 21.89 -23.15
N LEU A 58 15.05 22.64 -22.36
CA LEU A 58 16.04 23.59 -22.82
C LEU A 58 17.19 22.90 -23.58
N VAL A 59 17.72 21.80 -23.05
CA VAL A 59 18.75 21.00 -23.71
C VAL A 59 18.24 20.41 -25.02
N ARG A 60 17.01 19.90 -25.05
CA ARG A 60 16.39 19.40 -26.29
C ARG A 60 16.13 20.50 -27.32
N ALA A 61 15.72 21.68 -26.89
CA ALA A 61 15.55 22.83 -27.77
C ALA A 61 16.90 23.24 -28.39
N ALA A 62 17.99 23.24 -27.63
CA ALA A 62 19.34 23.51 -28.09
C ALA A 62 19.86 22.45 -29.08
N LEU A 63 19.45 21.17 -28.90
CA LEU A 63 19.87 20.04 -29.73
C LEU A 63 18.91 19.75 -30.91
N SER A 64 17.88 20.56 -31.15
CA SER A 64 16.88 20.40 -32.24
C SER A 64 16.23 19.01 -32.35
N HIS A 65 16.13 18.25 -31.27
CA HIS A 65 15.50 16.93 -31.25
C HIS A 65 14.07 17.01 -30.71
N GLY A 66 13.08 16.85 -31.55
CA GLY A 66 11.68 16.73 -31.22
C GLY A 66 11.40 15.31 -30.67
N GLY A 67 10.92 15.22 -29.44
CA GLY A 67 10.46 13.97 -28.84
C GLY A 67 9.35 14.27 -27.82
N GLY A 68 8.08 13.98 -28.18
CA GLY A 68 6.94 14.13 -27.31
C GLY A 68 6.90 13.00 -26.28
N GLY A 69 7.15 13.30 -25.03
CA GLY A 69 6.85 12.38 -23.91
C GLY A 69 5.43 12.60 -23.43
N THR A 70 4.65 11.54 -23.26
CA THR A 70 3.32 11.59 -22.64
C THR A 70 3.45 12.03 -21.18
N ARG A 71 3.08 13.27 -20.89
CA ARG A 71 3.00 13.78 -19.51
C ARG A 71 1.74 13.23 -18.85
N ARG A 72 1.89 12.50 -17.77
CA ARG A 72 0.76 12.18 -16.89
C ARG A 72 0.17 13.48 -16.35
N THR A 73 -1.16 13.61 -16.42
CA THR A 73 -1.84 14.80 -15.94
C THR A 73 -1.82 14.88 -14.42
N TRP A 74 -1.85 16.09 -13.88
CA TRP A 74 -1.97 16.33 -12.42
C TRP A 74 -3.14 15.56 -11.79
N LYS A 75 -4.26 15.46 -12.53
CA LYS A 75 -5.45 14.74 -12.09
C LYS A 75 -5.17 13.25 -11.87
N ASP A 76 -4.39 12.63 -12.76
CA ASP A 76 -4.04 11.20 -12.68
C ASP A 76 -3.08 10.89 -11.52
N LEU A 77 -2.21 11.85 -11.19
CA LEU A 77 -1.25 11.71 -10.09
C LEU A 77 -1.88 11.98 -8.72
N LYS A 78 -2.92 12.81 -8.66
CA LYS A 78 -3.67 13.11 -7.43
C LYS A 78 -4.51 11.91 -6.97
N LYS A 79 -5.01 11.11 -7.92
CA LYS A 79 -5.71 9.87 -7.64
C LYS A 79 -4.68 8.83 -7.22
N GLY A 80 -4.66 8.47 -5.94
CA GLY A 80 -3.74 7.47 -5.43
C GLY A 80 -3.96 6.09 -6.06
N PRO A 81 -3.00 5.17 -5.92
CA PRO A 81 -3.20 3.81 -6.40
C PRO A 81 -4.33 3.14 -5.65
N GLU A 82 -5.23 2.53 -6.39
CA GLU A 82 -6.27 1.67 -5.83
C GLU A 82 -5.65 0.31 -5.46
N PHE A 83 -6.02 -0.23 -4.34
CA PHE A 83 -5.64 -1.57 -3.91
C PHE A 83 -6.84 -2.33 -3.38
N LEU A 84 -6.81 -3.63 -3.59
CA LEU A 84 -7.85 -4.53 -3.13
C LEU A 84 -7.71 -4.73 -1.61
N VAL A 85 -8.82 -4.63 -0.89
CA VAL A 85 -8.94 -4.99 0.52
C VAL A 85 -9.90 -6.17 0.60
N THR A 86 -9.42 -7.29 1.12
CA THR A 86 -10.24 -8.50 1.31
C THR A 86 -10.36 -8.77 2.81
N PRO A 87 -11.54 -8.63 3.40
CA PRO A 87 -11.74 -9.03 4.79
C PRO A 87 -11.63 -10.55 4.92
N VAL A 88 -10.91 -11.00 5.95
CA VAL A 88 -10.66 -12.42 6.24
C VAL A 88 -11.21 -12.74 7.61
N ARG A 89 -12.03 -13.76 7.70
CA ARG A 89 -12.52 -14.28 8.97
C ARG A 89 -11.68 -15.47 9.43
N LEU A 90 -11.28 -15.40 10.66
CA LEU A 90 -10.45 -16.38 11.35
C LEU A 90 -11.16 -16.87 12.58
N ARG A 91 -10.84 -18.09 12.99
CA ARG A 91 -11.33 -18.67 14.23
C ARG A 91 -10.12 -19.11 15.07
N ASP A 92 -10.09 -18.71 16.34
CA ASP A 92 -9.08 -19.16 17.29
C ASP A 92 -9.37 -20.57 17.84
N ASP A 93 -8.50 -21.06 18.72
CA ASP A 93 -8.65 -22.35 19.38
C ASP A 93 -9.89 -22.42 20.29
N ASN A 94 -10.39 -21.27 20.77
CA ASN A 94 -11.56 -21.17 21.63
C ASN A 94 -12.86 -21.11 20.82
N GLY A 95 -12.77 -21.13 19.49
CA GLY A 95 -13.92 -21.01 18.59
C GLY A 95 -14.42 -19.59 18.34
N GLN A 96 -13.74 -18.58 18.90
CA GLN A 96 -14.08 -17.17 18.72
C GLN A 96 -13.73 -16.69 17.31
N LEU A 97 -14.60 -15.90 16.68
CA LEU A 97 -14.41 -15.34 15.36
C LEU A 97 -13.73 -13.97 15.41
N TYR A 98 -12.74 -13.80 14.55
CA TYR A 98 -11.99 -12.57 14.37
C TYR A 98 -12.03 -12.12 12.91
N GLU A 99 -11.99 -10.80 12.71
CA GLU A 99 -11.92 -10.21 11.38
C GLU A 99 -10.65 -9.35 11.24
N VAL A 100 -9.95 -9.57 10.13
CA VAL A 100 -8.73 -8.85 9.75
C VAL A 100 -8.82 -8.48 8.28
N GLU A 101 -8.05 -7.49 7.84
CA GLU A 101 -8.00 -7.07 6.44
C GLU A 101 -6.72 -7.53 5.75
N LEU A 102 -6.88 -8.19 4.62
CA LEU A 102 -5.82 -8.46 3.67
C LEU A 102 -5.77 -7.32 2.65
N HIS A 103 -4.68 -6.59 2.63
CA HIS A 103 -4.47 -5.50 1.67
C HIS A 103 -3.61 -5.98 0.49
N GLY A 104 -4.10 -5.78 -0.73
CA GLY A 104 -3.42 -6.17 -1.95
C GLY A 104 -3.66 -7.62 -2.34
N HIS A 105 -2.68 -8.22 -3.00
CA HIS A 105 -2.80 -9.56 -3.57
C HIS A 105 -1.85 -10.54 -2.91
N LEU A 106 -2.33 -11.76 -2.73
CA LEU A 106 -1.51 -12.95 -2.45
C LEU A 106 -1.33 -13.75 -3.74
N ALA A 107 -0.30 -14.60 -3.75
CA ALA A 107 -0.17 -15.60 -4.80
C ALA A 107 -1.41 -16.51 -4.81
N GLN A 108 -1.86 -16.88 -5.99
CA GLN A 108 -3.01 -17.78 -6.16
C GLN A 108 -2.77 -19.08 -5.38
N SER A 109 -3.78 -19.53 -4.65
CA SER A 109 -3.69 -20.75 -3.83
C SER A 109 -2.71 -20.72 -2.65
N ALA A 110 -2.30 -19.52 -2.20
CA ALA A 110 -1.36 -19.41 -1.09
C ALA A 110 -1.98 -19.69 0.28
N VAL A 111 -3.28 -19.41 0.44
CA VAL A 111 -4.04 -19.62 1.68
C VAL A 111 -5.46 -20.06 1.31
N HIS A 112 -5.91 -21.14 1.92
CA HIS A 112 -7.26 -21.68 1.71
C HIS A 112 -8.11 -21.62 2.98
N PRO A 113 -9.44 -21.63 2.85
CA PRO A 113 -10.31 -21.93 3.99
C PRO A 113 -9.86 -23.23 4.67
N SER A 114 -9.91 -23.23 5.98
CA SER A 114 -9.45 -24.31 6.86
C SER A 114 -7.94 -24.37 7.13
N ASP A 115 -7.10 -23.59 6.48
CA ASP A 115 -5.68 -23.51 6.82
C ASP A 115 -5.47 -22.90 8.21
N TRP A 116 -4.51 -23.44 8.94
CA TRP A 116 -3.96 -22.83 10.14
C TRP A 116 -2.92 -21.79 9.76
N VAL A 117 -3.10 -20.57 10.25
CA VAL A 117 -2.21 -19.46 9.92
C VAL A 117 -1.79 -18.70 11.17
N GLN A 118 -0.55 -18.25 11.17
CA GLN A 118 -0.07 -17.24 12.11
C GLN A 118 0.07 -15.93 11.36
N LEU A 119 -0.61 -14.91 11.83
CA LEU A 119 -0.65 -13.58 11.21
C LEU A 119 0.14 -12.58 12.02
N THR A 120 0.97 -11.77 11.35
CA THR A 120 1.47 -10.54 11.92
C THR A 120 0.54 -9.42 11.50
N LEU A 121 -0.04 -8.74 12.48
CA LEU A 121 -1.07 -7.73 12.29
C LEU A 121 -0.50 -6.33 12.58
N ARG A 122 -0.98 -5.36 11.83
CA ARG A 122 -0.74 -3.95 12.06
C ARG A 122 -2.06 -3.25 12.36
N PRO A 123 -2.17 -2.52 13.47
CA PRO A 123 -3.36 -1.75 13.76
C PRO A 123 -3.60 -0.67 12.68
N GLN A 124 -4.85 -0.36 12.44
CA GLN A 124 -5.33 0.71 11.59
C GLN A 124 -6.07 1.73 12.46
N ASP A 125 -6.81 2.65 11.83
CA ASP A 125 -7.68 3.58 12.54
C ASP A 125 -8.71 2.81 13.39
N VAL A 126 -9.22 3.47 14.44
CA VAL A 126 -10.06 2.84 15.48
C VAL A 126 -11.26 2.07 14.91
N ASP A 127 -11.80 2.52 13.79
CA ASP A 127 -12.99 1.93 13.17
C ASP A 127 -12.70 0.80 12.19
N LEU A 128 -11.43 0.52 11.91
CA LEU A 128 -11.03 -0.49 10.91
C LEU A 128 -10.44 -1.74 11.58
N PRO A 129 -10.70 -2.94 11.00
CA PRO A 129 -10.00 -4.15 11.40
C PRO A 129 -8.49 -4.01 11.19
N PRO A 130 -7.64 -4.68 11.97
CA PRO A 130 -6.20 -4.65 11.75
C PRO A 130 -5.85 -5.30 10.40
N ARG A 131 -4.83 -4.75 9.75
CA ARG A 131 -4.36 -5.29 8.47
C ARG A 131 -3.29 -6.35 8.67
N ILE A 132 -3.26 -7.30 7.76
CA ILE A 132 -2.24 -8.35 7.71
C ILE A 132 -0.96 -7.77 7.08
N GLU A 133 0.17 -7.87 7.79
CA GLU A 133 1.50 -7.57 7.27
C GLU A 133 2.20 -8.83 6.72
N ARG A 134 2.03 -9.96 7.41
CA ARG A 134 2.68 -11.22 7.09
C ARG A 134 1.80 -12.38 7.49
N ILE A 135 1.83 -13.42 6.69
CA ILE A 135 1.12 -14.69 6.94
C ILE A 135 2.16 -15.81 6.97
N VAL A 136 2.14 -16.59 8.02
CA VAL A 136 2.81 -17.89 8.05
C VAL A 136 1.72 -18.93 7.98
N ASN A 137 1.58 -19.60 6.84
CA ASN A 137 0.65 -20.69 6.69
C ASN A 137 1.27 -21.94 7.35
N LEU A 138 0.73 -22.34 8.50
CA LEU A 138 1.24 -23.46 9.29
C LEU A 138 0.86 -24.80 8.65
N THR A 139 -0.19 -24.83 7.85
CA THR A 139 -0.63 -26.04 7.14
C THR A 139 0.32 -26.40 6.00
N THR A 140 0.80 -25.40 5.24
CA THR A 140 1.66 -25.59 4.08
C THR A 140 3.12 -25.21 4.32
N ALA A 141 3.46 -24.75 5.53
CA ALA A 141 4.79 -24.25 5.93
C ALA A 141 5.31 -23.10 5.04
N GLN A 142 4.41 -22.27 4.51
CA GLN A 142 4.73 -21.16 3.63
C GLN A 142 4.69 -19.82 4.37
N VAL A 143 5.63 -18.94 4.03
CA VAL A 143 5.66 -17.56 4.51
C VAL A 143 5.24 -16.64 3.38
N LEU A 144 4.20 -15.86 3.58
CA LEU A 144 3.56 -15.02 2.58
C LEU A 144 3.53 -13.57 3.05
N THR A 145 3.84 -12.67 2.13
CA THR A 145 3.70 -11.23 2.36
C THR A 145 2.77 -10.65 1.31
N PRO A 146 1.67 -10.02 1.71
CA PRO A 146 0.75 -9.38 0.77
C PRO A 146 1.46 -8.28 -0.01
N ARG A 147 1.26 -8.25 -1.33
CA ARG A 147 1.80 -7.21 -2.20
C ARG A 147 0.76 -6.10 -2.35
N THR A 148 1.06 -4.96 -1.77
CA THR A 148 0.22 -3.75 -1.89
C THR A 148 0.84 -2.76 -2.87
N ALA A 149 0.00 -2.02 -3.59
CA ALA A 149 0.47 -0.87 -4.34
C ALA A 149 1.00 0.18 -3.37
N THR A 150 2.20 0.68 -3.63
CA THR A 150 2.83 1.75 -2.85
C THR A 150 2.76 3.06 -3.62
N VAL A 151 2.85 4.20 -2.91
CA VAL A 151 2.95 5.52 -3.54
C VAL A 151 4.10 5.56 -4.55
N TRP A 152 5.22 4.92 -4.21
CA TRP A 152 6.41 4.85 -5.07
C TRP A 152 6.16 4.08 -6.36
N SER A 153 5.42 2.97 -6.30
CA SER A 153 5.05 2.21 -7.50
C SER A 153 4.07 3.00 -8.40
N HIS A 154 3.23 3.84 -7.80
CA HIS A 154 2.28 4.69 -8.52
C HIS A 154 2.95 5.85 -9.23
N LEU A 155 3.84 6.57 -8.55
CA LEU A 155 4.59 7.69 -9.14
C LEU A 155 5.46 7.22 -10.30
N GLY A 156 5.95 5.99 -10.22
CA GLY A 156 6.78 5.36 -11.24
C GLY A 156 8.24 5.81 -11.21
N PRO A 157 9.17 4.90 -11.59
CA PRO A 157 10.60 5.20 -11.57
C PRO A 157 11.01 6.44 -12.39
N PRO A 158 10.45 6.71 -13.59
CA PRO A 158 10.85 7.88 -14.37
C PRO A 158 10.58 9.21 -13.67
N LEU A 159 9.41 9.34 -13.02
CA LEU A 159 9.06 10.57 -12.31
C LEU A 159 9.95 10.79 -11.08
N LEU A 160 10.27 9.71 -10.37
CA LEU A 160 11.14 9.75 -9.20
C LEU A 160 12.57 10.14 -9.59
N ILE A 161 13.11 9.56 -10.66
CA ILE A 161 14.44 9.93 -11.19
C ILE A 161 14.46 11.41 -11.56
N GLN A 162 13.43 11.90 -12.26
CA GLN A 162 13.32 13.31 -12.59
C GLN A 162 13.25 14.20 -11.34
N ALA A 163 12.50 13.81 -10.32
CA ALA A 163 12.40 14.55 -9.08
C ALA A 163 13.75 14.62 -8.34
N VAL A 164 14.49 13.52 -8.28
CA VAL A 164 15.83 13.47 -7.68
C VAL A 164 16.80 14.37 -8.44
N LEU A 165 16.84 14.27 -9.76
CA LEU A 165 17.69 15.13 -10.60
C LEU A 165 17.34 16.61 -10.43
N GLY A 166 16.05 16.95 -10.40
CA GLY A 166 15.60 18.31 -10.16
C GLY A 166 15.99 18.86 -8.79
N ALA A 167 15.86 18.03 -7.74
CA ALA A 167 16.25 18.40 -6.39
C ALA A 167 17.78 18.64 -6.28
N VAL A 168 18.59 17.75 -6.85
CA VAL A 168 20.06 17.91 -6.89
C VAL A 168 20.44 19.21 -7.58
N LEU A 169 19.80 19.52 -8.69
CA LEU A 169 20.08 20.73 -9.45
C LEU A 169 19.75 22.00 -8.66
N VAL A 170 18.58 22.03 -8.00
CA VAL A 170 18.21 23.15 -7.13
C VAL A 170 19.24 23.35 -6.02
N LEU A 171 19.73 22.26 -5.42
CA LEU A 171 20.76 22.32 -4.40
C LEU A 171 22.08 22.85 -4.94
N LEU A 172 22.50 22.43 -6.13
CA LEU A 172 23.73 22.93 -6.76
C LEU A 172 23.65 24.41 -7.09
N VAL A 173 22.52 24.88 -7.63
CA VAL A 173 22.30 26.31 -7.88
C VAL A 173 22.30 27.11 -6.60
N ALA A 174 21.60 26.64 -5.57
CA ALA A 174 21.59 27.29 -4.26
C ALA A 174 23.00 27.38 -3.64
N ALA A 175 23.78 26.31 -3.72
CA ALA A 175 25.17 26.31 -3.25
C ALA A 175 26.05 27.29 -4.02
N ALA A 176 25.89 27.35 -5.35
CA ALA A 176 26.65 28.31 -6.17
C ALA A 176 26.33 29.77 -5.80
N VAL A 177 25.05 30.08 -5.56
CA VAL A 177 24.61 31.44 -5.17
C VAL A 177 25.14 31.84 -3.80
N VAL A 178 25.29 30.91 -2.85
CA VAL A 178 25.82 31.19 -1.51
C VAL A 178 27.34 31.38 -1.52
N LEU A 179 28.04 30.78 -2.49
CA LEU A 179 29.50 30.86 -2.61
C LEU A 179 30.00 32.07 -3.43
N THR A 180 29.10 32.75 -4.14
CA THR A 180 29.38 33.99 -4.89
C THR A 180 28.98 35.25 -4.08
#